data_34977ebe51f9e6d1f2da4845a9f05600
#
_entry.id   34977ebe51f9e6d1f2da4845a9f05600
#
_cell.length_a   1.000
_cell.length_b   1.000
_cell.length_c   1.000
_cell.angle_alpha   90.00
_cell.angle_beta   90.00
_cell.angle_gamma   90.00
#
_symmetry.space_group_name_H-M   'P 1'
#
loop_
_entity.id
_entity.type
_entity.pdbx_description
1 polymer ?
#
loop_
_entity_poly.entity_id
_entity_poly.type
_entity_poly.pdbx_seq_one_letter_code
_entity_poly.pdbx_strand_id
1 'polypeptide(L)'
;MSTADAVWLHMEDPTNLMVVVGVMLFDEPLDVTALKSTLATRLVRFNRFHQRLKKSRRPLRHLQWEDDPHFDISAHVHSLALPAPGDKATLQHLIGDFASTPLDMSKPLWQVHLIEGVNGQGCAMIVRIHHAIADGLALIYVLLSVLDEQPDAIWVDAEPEAANGSFFGHLFQPATTALHTTRRLTGTAVAQSRDFITHPGKIMDAAKTAGDLAFASARLLRLGPDADTVLRGKLGVAKRLAWSEPIPLSVVKLIGKSGGATVNDVLLTTLTGTLRHYLASRGEPVD
;
A
#
# COMPACT_ATOMS: atom_id res chain seq x y z
N MET A 1 -5.40 -7.02 -15.56
CA MET A 1 -5.49 -6.63 -14.14
C MET A 1 -5.65 -7.89 -13.32
N SER A 2 -4.98 -8.00 -12.18
CA SER A 2 -5.16 -9.13 -11.26
C SER A 2 -6.51 -9.03 -10.52
N THR A 3 -6.97 -10.14 -9.94
CA THR A 3 -8.18 -10.12 -9.11
C THR A 3 -7.99 -9.26 -7.86
N ALA A 4 -6.78 -9.26 -7.28
CA ALA A 4 -6.45 -8.45 -6.12
C ALA A 4 -6.51 -6.95 -6.44
N ASP A 5 -5.93 -6.51 -7.57
CA ASP A 5 -6.01 -5.11 -8.00
C ASP A 5 -7.46 -4.66 -8.16
N ALA A 6 -8.32 -5.53 -8.76
CA ALA A 6 -9.72 -5.24 -8.97
C ALA A 6 -10.50 -5.12 -7.65
N VAL A 7 -10.17 -5.92 -6.63
CA VAL A 7 -10.80 -5.84 -5.30
C VAL A 7 -10.56 -4.47 -4.68
N TRP A 8 -9.33 -3.95 -4.70
CA TRP A 8 -9.03 -2.62 -4.17
C TRP A 8 -9.84 -1.51 -4.85
N LEU A 9 -9.99 -1.59 -6.18
CA LEU A 9 -10.81 -0.62 -6.94
C LEU A 9 -12.32 -0.73 -6.64
N HIS A 10 -12.82 -1.92 -6.30
CA HIS A 10 -14.22 -2.10 -5.93
C HIS A 10 -14.51 -1.71 -4.47
N MET A 11 -13.49 -1.73 -3.62
CA MET A 11 -13.59 -1.30 -2.22
C MET A 11 -13.46 0.22 -2.05
N GLU A 12 -13.07 0.93 -3.12
CA GLU A 12 -12.94 2.39 -3.10
C GLU A 12 -14.27 3.05 -2.76
N ASP A 13 -14.29 3.82 -1.70
CA ASP A 13 -15.44 4.61 -1.24
C ASP A 13 -14.96 5.98 -0.77
N PRO A 14 -15.71 7.07 -0.98
CA PRO A 14 -15.32 8.41 -0.53
C PRO A 14 -14.97 8.47 0.96
N THR A 15 -15.58 7.63 1.77
CA THR A 15 -15.28 7.52 3.21
C THR A 15 -14.12 6.58 3.52
N ASN A 16 -13.67 5.78 2.54
CA ASN A 16 -12.59 4.81 2.69
C ASN A 16 -11.79 4.68 1.40
N LEU A 17 -11.02 5.73 1.08
CA LEU A 17 -10.16 5.75 -0.10
C LEU A 17 -9.06 4.68 0.01
N MET A 18 -8.89 3.89 -1.05
CA MET A 18 -7.84 2.87 -1.15
C MET A 18 -6.50 3.47 -1.60
N VAL A 19 -6.12 4.59 -0.97
CA VAL A 19 -4.91 5.36 -1.26
C VAL A 19 -3.94 5.24 -0.09
N VAL A 20 -2.72 4.81 -0.40
CA VAL A 20 -1.59 4.86 0.52
C VAL A 20 -0.96 6.25 0.44
N VAL A 21 -0.71 6.87 1.58
CA VAL A 21 -0.04 8.16 1.68
C VAL A 21 1.29 7.97 2.38
N GLY A 22 2.39 8.21 1.65
CA GLY A 22 3.74 8.27 2.20
C GLY A 22 4.19 9.70 2.39
N VAL A 23 4.94 9.97 3.47
CA VAL A 23 5.50 11.30 3.75
C VAL A 23 6.99 11.17 4.03
N MET A 24 7.80 11.94 3.31
CA MET A 24 9.23 12.08 3.55
C MET A 24 9.52 13.52 3.90
N LEU A 25 10.28 13.73 4.96
CA LEU A 25 10.68 15.06 5.43
C LEU A 25 12.15 15.28 5.09
N PHE A 26 12.47 16.44 4.58
CA PHE A 26 13.83 16.86 4.22
C PHE A 26 14.15 18.19 4.91
N ASP A 27 15.35 18.25 5.48
CA ASP A 27 15.84 19.46 6.17
C ASP A 27 16.20 20.58 5.18
N GLU A 28 16.43 20.22 3.91
CA GLU A 28 16.77 21.14 2.82
C GLU A 28 15.69 21.13 1.72
N PRO A 29 15.55 22.21 0.97
CA PRO A 29 14.62 22.26 -0.16
C PRO A 29 15.08 21.35 -1.29
N LEU A 30 14.12 20.67 -1.94
CA LEU A 30 14.36 19.88 -3.13
C LEU A 30 13.98 20.66 -4.38
N ASP A 31 14.77 20.52 -5.44
CA ASP A 31 14.42 21.06 -6.76
C ASP A 31 13.33 20.19 -7.40
N VAL A 32 12.18 20.78 -7.66
CA VAL A 32 11.04 20.11 -8.30
C VAL A 32 11.37 19.62 -9.71
N THR A 33 12.26 20.31 -10.44
CA THR A 33 12.67 19.89 -11.80
C THR A 33 13.52 18.62 -11.73
N ALA A 34 14.49 18.59 -10.82
CA ALA A 34 15.31 17.42 -10.56
C ALA A 34 14.44 16.25 -10.07
N LEU A 35 13.50 16.50 -9.16
CA LEU A 35 12.55 15.50 -8.68
C LEU A 35 11.72 14.90 -9.82
N LYS A 36 11.15 15.74 -10.71
CA LYS A 36 10.41 15.28 -11.88
C LYS A 36 11.26 14.40 -12.80
N SER A 37 12.49 14.81 -13.06
CA SER A 37 13.44 14.05 -13.89
C SER A 37 13.75 12.68 -13.27
N THR A 38 14.03 12.64 -11.97
CA THR A 38 14.30 11.40 -11.23
C THR A 38 13.09 10.45 -11.26
N LEU A 39 11.89 10.95 -10.98
CA LEU A 39 10.68 10.15 -11.02
C LEU A 39 10.36 9.65 -12.43
N ALA A 40 10.54 10.49 -13.45
CA ALA A 40 10.33 10.09 -14.85
C ALA A 40 11.28 8.98 -15.27
N THR A 41 12.53 8.99 -14.78
CA THR A 41 13.54 7.99 -15.14
C THR A 41 13.40 6.73 -14.31
N ARG A 42 13.18 6.84 -12.99
CA ARG A 42 13.26 5.71 -12.05
C ARG A 42 11.90 5.09 -11.71
N LEU A 43 10.85 5.92 -11.52
CA LEU A 43 9.53 5.45 -11.13
C LEU A 43 8.68 5.01 -12.33
N VAL A 44 8.69 5.80 -13.41
CA VAL A 44 7.83 5.57 -14.59
C VAL A 44 8.24 4.33 -15.38
N ARG A 45 9.46 3.79 -15.17
CA ARG A 45 9.87 2.49 -15.73
C ARG A 45 8.98 1.32 -15.26
N PHE A 46 8.34 1.44 -14.12
CA PHE A 46 7.38 0.43 -13.65
C PHE A 46 6.03 0.65 -14.36
N ASN A 47 5.56 -0.33 -15.11
CA ASN A 47 4.40 -0.23 -16.00
C ASN A 47 3.17 0.41 -15.33
N ARG A 48 2.88 0.11 -14.06
CA ARG A 48 1.72 0.65 -13.36
C ARG A 48 1.75 2.17 -13.15
N PHE A 49 2.93 2.78 -13.21
CA PHE A 49 3.10 4.22 -13.01
C PHE A 49 2.88 5.06 -14.28
N HIS A 50 2.78 4.43 -15.44
CA HIS A 50 2.34 5.09 -16.69
C HIS A 50 1.05 4.49 -17.26
N GLN A 51 0.46 3.51 -16.58
CA GLN A 51 -0.80 2.90 -16.98
C GLN A 51 -1.99 3.50 -16.23
N ARG A 52 -3.09 3.67 -16.94
CA ARG A 52 -4.39 4.08 -16.40
C ARG A 52 -5.44 2.97 -16.51
N LEU A 53 -6.58 3.19 -15.87
CA LEU A 53 -7.71 2.28 -15.99
C LEU A 53 -8.39 2.43 -17.36
N LYS A 54 -8.54 1.32 -18.08
CA LYS A 54 -9.26 1.30 -19.34
C LYS A 54 -10.73 1.54 -19.11
N LYS A 55 -11.28 2.61 -19.71
CA LYS A 55 -12.73 2.88 -19.70
C LYS A 55 -13.44 1.80 -20.52
N SER A 56 -14.22 0.95 -19.87
CA SER A 56 -15.07 -0.03 -20.57
C SER A 56 -16.47 0.55 -20.77
N ARG A 57 -16.97 0.44 -22.01
CA ARG A 57 -18.37 0.77 -22.33
C ARG A 57 -19.36 -0.35 -21.95
N ARG A 58 -18.85 -1.52 -21.51
CA ARG A 58 -19.68 -2.67 -21.15
C ARG A 58 -19.58 -2.92 -19.64
N PRO A 59 -20.70 -2.92 -18.90
CA PRO A 59 -20.71 -2.99 -17.43
C PRO A 59 -20.15 -4.30 -16.84
N LEU A 60 -20.02 -5.36 -17.63
CA LEU A 60 -19.54 -6.69 -17.20
C LEU A 60 -18.10 -7.00 -17.66
N ARG A 61 -17.37 -6.04 -18.22
CA ARG A 61 -16.00 -6.29 -18.67
C ARG A 61 -15.02 -6.12 -17.53
N HIS A 62 -14.10 -7.09 -17.36
CA HIS A 62 -13.01 -7.00 -16.38
C HIS A 62 -12.22 -5.72 -16.55
N LEU A 63 -11.96 -5.04 -15.44
CA LEU A 63 -11.08 -3.88 -15.38
C LEU A 63 -9.71 -4.25 -15.97
N GLN A 64 -9.14 -3.38 -16.78
CA GLN A 64 -7.86 -3.60 -17.46
C GLN A 64 -7.00 -2.36 -17.30
N TRP A 65 -5.70 -2.57 -17.24
CA TRP A 65 -4.73 -1.51 -17.38
C TRP A 65 -4.42 -1.28 -18.85
N GLU A 66 -4.24 -0.03 -19.24
CA GLU A 66 -3.74 0.36 -20.57
C GLU A 66 -2.71 1.48 -20.38
N ASP A 67 -1.72 1.56 -21.28
CA ASP A 67 -0.79 2.67 -21.26
C ASP A 67 -1.53 3.98 -21.51
N ASP A 68 -1.18 5.02 -20.74
CA ASP A 68 -1.79 6.32 -20.93
C ASP A 68 -1.11 7.05 -22.10
N PRO A 69 -1.79 7.25 -23.25
CA PRO A 69 -1.19 7.89 -24.43
C PRO A 69 -0.89 9.38 -24.21
N HIS A 70 -1.38 9.96 -23.13
CA HIS A 70 -1.18 11.37 -22.76
C HIS A 70 -0.46 11.50 -21.40
N PHE A 71 0.34 10.48 -21.04
CA PHE A 71 1.09 10.54 -19.79
C PHE A 71 2.02 11.75 -19.77
N ASP A 72 1.88 12.57 -18.73
CA ASP A 72 2.75 13.71 -18.46
C ASP A 72 3.12 13.72 -16.97
N ILE A 73 4.42 13.64 -16.68
CA ILE A 73 4.95 13.68 -15.32
C ILE A 73 4.48 14.92 -14.55
N SER A 74 4.27 16.06 -15.25
CA SER A 74 3.82 17.30 -14.63
C SER A 74 2.38 17.27 -14.14
N ALA A 75 1.58 16.32 -14.63
CA ALA A 75 0.23 16.06 -14.12
C ALA A 75 0.23 15.22 -12.84
N HIS A 76 1.38 14.69 -12.46
CA HIS A 76 1.55 13.81 -11.29
C HIS A 76 2.46 14.40 -10.21
N VAL A 77 3.33 15.36 -10.55
CA VAL A 77 4.28 15.96 -9.60
C VAL A 77 4.02 17.46 -9.50
N HIS A 78 3.58 17.88 -8.32
CA HIS A 78 3.18 19.25 -8.02
C HIS A 78 4.08 19.84 -6.93
N SER A 79 4.39 21.13 -7.00
CA SER A 79 5.04 21.89 -5.93
C SER A 79 4.04 22.88 -5.34
N LEU A 80 4.03 23.00 -4.01
CA LEU A 80 3.14 23.84 -3.21
C LEU A 80 3.90 24.41 -2.03
N ALA A 81 3.64 25.68 -1.69
CA ALA A 81 4.13 26.24 -0.45
C ALA A 81 3.25 25.82 0.73
N LEU A 82 3.86 25.46 1.88
CA LEU A 82 3.12 25.22 3.10
C LEU A 82 2.53 26.55 3.61
N PRO A 83 1.20 26.61 3.91
CA PRO A 83 0.62 27.81 4.49
C PRO A 83 1.28 28.19 5.82
N ALA A 84 1.28 29.50 6.14
CA ALA A 84 1.73 29.95 7.46
C ALA A 84 0.88 29.30 8.57
N PRO A 85 1.46 28.93 9.74
CA PRO A 85 2.85 29.22 10.18
C PRO A 85 3.92 28.25 9.67
N GLY A 86 3.60 27.26 8.83
CA GLY A 86 4.57 26.33 8.26
C GLY A 86 5.07 25.27 9.24
N ASP A 87 4.37 25.05 10.33
CA ASP A 87 4.71 24.11 11.40
C ASP A 87 4.20 22.68 11.13
N LYS A 88 4.54 21.77 12.03
CA LYS A 88 4.12 20.36 11.99
C LYS A 88 2.60 20.20 11.93
N ALA A 89 1.85 21.02 12.66
CA ALA A 89 0.39 20.93 12.71
C ALA A 89 -0.23 21.33 11.36
N THR A 90 0.27 22.40 10.75
CA THR A 90 -0.14 22.85 9.42
C THR A 90 0.15 21.77 8.36
N LEU A 91 1.34 21.15 8.41
CA LEU A 91 1.69 20.06 7.51
C LEU A 91 0.77 18.85 7.70
N GLN A 92 0.52 18.45 8.94
CA GLN A 92 -0.40 17.34 9.25
C GLN A 92 -1.82 17.60 8.72
N HIS A 93 -2.29 18.82 8.81
CA HIS A 93 -3.60 19.21 8.28
C HIS A 93 -3.64 19.10 6.77
N LEU A 94 -2.65 19.67 6.08
CA LEU A 94 -2.52 19.60 4.62
C LEU A 94 -2.45 18.14 4.11
N ILE A 95 -1.70 17.29 4.78
CA ILE A 95 -1.63 15.86 4.43
C ILE A 95 -2.98 15.19 4.66
N GLY A 96 -3.72 15.56 5.72
CA GLY A 96 -5.08 15.09 5.97
C GLY A 96 -6.03 15.43 4.82
N ASP A 97 -5.93 16.63 4.25
CA ASP A 97 -6.71 17.06 3.09
C ASP A 97 -6.36 16.23 1.85
N PHE A 98 -5.07 15.99 1.60
CA PHE A 98 -4.66 15.09 0.51
C PHE A 98 -5.14 13.66 0.73
N ALA A 99 -5.08 13.14 1.96
CA ALA A 99 -5.58 11.81 2.27
C ALA A 99 -7.11 11.69 2.14
N SER A 100 -7.82 12.82 2.17
CA SER A 100 -9.28 12.91 2.03
C SER A 100 -9.73 13.09 0.57
N THR A 101 -8.80 13.35 -0.35
CA THR A 101 -9.12 13.65 -1.75
C THR A 101 -8.88 12.40 -2.60
N PRO A 102 -9.85 11.94 -3.41
CA PRO A 102 -9.64 10.79 -4.30
C PRO A 102 -8.63 11.12 -5.41
N LEU A 103 -8.02 10.08 -5.99
CA LEU A 103 -7.21 10.18 -7.20
C LEU A 103 -8.10 10.22 -8.44
N ASP A 104 -7.62 10.87 -9.52
CA ASP A 104 -8.29 10.88 -10.81
C ASP A 104 -8.17 9.51 -11.49
N MET A 105 -9.26 8.75 -11.52
CA MET A 105 -9.32 7.41 -12.13
C MET A 105 -9.13 7.41 -13.65
N SER A 106 -9.04 8.57 -14.31
CA SER A 106 -8.76 8.67 -15.74
C SER A 106 -7.28 8.74 -16.08
N LYS A 107 -6.42 8.83 -15.06
CA LYS A 107 -4.96 8.93 -15.15
C LYS A 107 -4.29 7.75 -14.41
N PRO A 108 -2.97 7.58 -14.52
CA PRO A 108 -2.22 6.72 -13.61
C PRO A 108 -2.47 7.09 -12.14
N LEU A 109 -2.73 6.09 -11.30
CA LEU A 109 -3.33 6.27 -9.97
C LEU A 109 -2.29 6.62 -8.90
N TRP A 110 -1.52 7.67 -9.13
CA TRP A 110 -0.54 8.18 -8.17
C TRP A 110 -0.30 9.68 -8.35
N GLN A 111 0.15 10.35 -7.29
CA GLN A 111 0.58 11.74 -7.28
C GLN A 111 1.69 11.96 -6.27
N VAL A 112 2.56 12.92 -6.55
CA VAL A 112 3.59 13.41 -5.64
C VAL A 112 3.42 14.92 -5.46
N HIS A 113 3.41 15.36 -4.21
CA HIS A 113 3.36 16.77 -3.85
C HIS A 113 4.62 17.13 -3.08
N LEU A 114 5.42 18.06 -3.60
CA LEU A 114 6.54 18.67 -2.92
C LEU A 114 6.02 19.90 -2.17
N ILE A 115 6.10 19.87 -0.85
CA ILE A 115 5.63 20.96 0.02
C ILE A 115 6.84 21.71 0.53
N GLU A 116 6.95 22.98 0.14
CA GLU A 116 8.06 23.86 0.50
C GLU A 116 7.74 24.65 1.78
N GLY A 117 8.79 25.05 2.50
CA GLY A 117 8.65 25.93 3.68
C GLY A 117 8.29 25.19 4.97
N VAL A 118 8.55 23.89 5.05
CA VAL A 118 8.38 23.14 6.30
C VAL A 118 9.42 23.58 7.31
N ASN A 119 8.96 24.00 8.50
CA ASN A 119 9.82 24.57 9.55
C ASN A 119 10.73 25.70 9.05
N GLY A 120 10.30 26.43 8.02
CA GLY A 120 10.96 27.61 7.45
C GLY A 120 11.87 27.34 6.24
N GLN A 121 12.66 26.29 6.25
CA GLN A 121 13.63 26.01 5.15
C GLN A 121 13.53 24.61 4.55
N GLY A 122 12.98 23.66 5.29
CA GLY A 122 12.83 22.29 4.83
C GLY A 122 11.69 22.10 3.85
N CYS A 123 11.55 20.88 3.35
CA CYS A 123 10.42 20.48 2.52
C CYS A 123 9.88 19.10 2.92
N ALA A 124 8.67 18.81 2.47
CA ALA A 124 8.07 17.48 2.60
C ALA A 124 7.65 16.97 1.23
N MET A 125 7.96 15.71 0.93
CA MET A 125 7.43 15.02 -0.23
C MET A 125 6.28 14.10 0.21
N ILE A 126 5.10 14.36 -0.30
CA ILE A 126 3.89 13.58 -0.04
C ILE A 126 3.62 12.74 -1.27
N VAL A 127 3.66 11.43 -1.11
CA VAL A 127 3.40 10.46 -2.18
C VAL A 127 2.04 9.81 -1.93
N ARG A 128 1.17 9.85 -2.92
CA ARG A 128 -0.17 9.27 -2.89
C ARG A 128 -0.26 8.21 -3.97
N ILE A 129 -0.53 6.98 -3.61
CA ILE A 129 -0.59 5.86 -4.56
C ILE A 129 -1.81 5.01 -4.22
N HIS A 130 -2.62 4.68 -5.23
CA HIS A 130 -3.75 3.77 -5.05
C HIS A 130 -3.26 2.35 -4.83
N HIS A 131 -3.88 1.64 -3.91
CA HIS A 131 -3.50 0.27 -3.52
C HIS A 131 -3.60 -0.75 -4.67
N ALA A 132 -4.37 -0.43 -5.72
CA ALA A 132 -4.45 -1.26 -6.92
C ALA A 132 -3.16 -1.25 -7.77
N ILE A 133 -2.25 -0.28 -7.59
CA ILE A 133 -0.96 -0.23 -8.30
C ILE A 133 -0.03 -1.33 -7.80
N ALA A 134 0.10 -1.45 -6.48
CA ALA A 134 0.92 -2.45 -5.82
C ALA A 134 0.49 -2.63 -4.37
N ASP A 135 0.82 -3.78 -3.77
CA ASP A 135 0.67 -3.98 -2.34
C ASP A 135 1.70 -3.20 -1.52
N GLY A 136 1.54 -3.16 -0.19
CA GLY A 136 2.35 -2.32 0.68
C GLY A 136 3.86 -2.60 0.61
N LEU A 137 4.29 -3.87 0.51
CA LEU A 137 5.72 -4.22 0.40
C LEU A 137 6.27 -3.88 -0.98
N ALA A 138 5.50 -4.09 -2.03
CA ALA A 138 5.86 -3.69 -3.38
C ALA A 138 6.03 -2.18 -3.50
N LEU A 139 5.14 -1.40 -2.88
CA LEU A 139 5.26 0.07 -2.84
C LEU A 139 6.50 0.53 -2.10
N ILE A 140 6.82 -0.06 -0.95
CA ILE A 140 8.06 0.26 -0.21
C ILE A 140 9.27 -0.03 -1.09
N TYR A 141 9.32 -1.19 -1.75
CA TYR A 141 10.43 -1.53 -2.65
C TYR A 141 10.56 -0.53 -3.80
N VAL A 142 9.45 -0.18 -4.46
CA VAL A 142 9.45 0.81 -5.55
C VAL A 142 9.94 2.17 -5.06
N LEU A 143 9.46 2.64 -3.92
CA LEU A 143 9.88 3.92 -3.34
C LEU A 143 11.36 3.91 -2.97
N LEU A 144 11.87 2.84 -2.35
CA LEU A 144 13.28 2.69 -2.03
C LEU A 144 14.15 2.63 -3.29
N SER A 145 13.67 2.02 -4.37
CA SER A 145 14.40 1.96 -5.64
C SER A 145 14.54 3.30 -6.35
N VAL A 146 13.77 4.30 -5.95
CA VAL A 146 13.89 5.69 -6.46
C VAL A 146 14.93 6.50 -5.69
N LEU A 147 15.24 6.10 -4.45
CA LEU A 147 16.18 6.76 -3.56
C LEU A 147 17.58 6.17 -3.71
N ASP A 148 18.60 6.98 -3.51
CA ASP A 148 20.00 6.55 -3.43
C ASP A 148 20.43 6.48 -1.97
N GLU A 149 21.31 5.53 -1.64
CA GLU A 149 21.89 5.42 -0.29
C GLU A 149 22.98 6.47 -0.04
N GLN A 150 23.55 7.04 -1.10
CA GLN A 150 24.62 8.02 -1.04
C GLN A 150 24.33 9.19 -2.00
N PRO A 151 24.70 10.44 -1.63
CA PRO A 151 24.44 11.62 -2.45
C PRO A 151 25.10 11.56 -3.84
N ASP A 152 26.25 10.89 -3.96
CA ASP A 152 27.04 10.80 -5.19
C ASP A 152 26.83 9.47 -5.94
N ALA A 153 25.79 8.74 -5.61
CA ALA A 153 25.52 7.45 -6.24
C ALA A 153 25.25 7.62 -7.74
N ILE A 154 26.06 6.98 -8.56
CA ILE A 154 25.79 6.87 -9.99
C ILE A 154 24.70 5.81 -10.17
N TRP A 155 23.53 6.26 -10.58
CA TRP A 155 22.43 5.35 -10.85
C TRP A 155 22.76 4.51 -12.10
N VAL A 156 22.94 3.22 -11.89
CA VAL A 156 23.09 2.24 -12.97
C VAL A 156 21.71 1.70 -13.31
N ASP A 157 21.35 1.79 -14.58
CA ASP A 157 20.09 1.22 -15.09
C ASP A 157 20.12 -0.31 -15.04
N ALA A 158 19.99 -0.86 -13.84
CA ALA A 158 19.78 -2.28 -13.67
C ALA A 158 18.34 -2.58 -14.09
N GLU A 159 18.17 -3.40 -15.12
CA GLU A 159 16.85 -3.87 -15.52
C GLU A 159 16.08 -4.38 -14.31
N PRO A 160 14.81 -3.99 -14.13
CA PRO A 160 14.00 -4.47 -13.03
C PRO A 160 13.56 -5.93 -13.28
N GLU A 161 14.51 -6.87 -13.27
CA GLU A 161 14.20 -8.31 -13.34
C GLU A 161 13.18 -8.73 -12.26
N ALA A 162 13.10 -7.97 -11.17
CA ALA A 162 12.19 -8.21 -10.07
C ALA A 162 10.76 -7.66 -10.29
N ALA A 163 10.54 -6.69 -11.17
CA ALA A 163 9.22 -6.08 -11.36
C ALA A 163 8.26 -6.94 -12.20
N ASN A 164 8.77 -7.91 -12.94
CA ASN A 164 7.98 -8.80 -13.78
C ASN A 164 7.53 -10.09 -13.05
N GLY A 165 7.10 -9.98 -11.81
CA GLY A 165 6.35 -11.07 -11.15
C GLY A 165 7.17 -12.17 -10.50
N SER A 166 8.51 -12.27 -10.71
CA SER A 166 9.30 -13.38 -10.17
C SER A 166 9.73 -13.15 -8.72
N PHE A 167 10.20 -11.97 -8.36
CA PHE A 167 10.62 -11.68 -6.98
C PHE A 167 9.44 -11.63 -6.01
N PHE A 168 8.34 -10.98 -6.42
CA PHE A 168 7.10 -10.94 -5.62
C PHE A 168 6.38 -12.29 -5.62
N GLY A 169 6.48 -13.08 -6.69
CA GLY A 169 5.96 -14.43 -6.74
C GLY A 169 6.57 -15.35 -5.68
N HIS A 170 7.84 -15.23 -5.40
CA HIS A 170 8.51 -16.05 -4.36
C HIS A 170 8.21 -15.60 -2.93
N LEU A 171 8.05 -14.28 -2.69
CA LEU A 171 7.76 -13.77 -1.34
C LEU A 171 6.29 -13.98 -0.93
N PHE A 172 5.38 -14.05 -1.91
CA PHE A 172 3.93 -14.22 -1.70
C PHE A 172 3.37 -15.51 -2.27
N GLN A 173 4.20 -16.50 -2.57
CA GLN A 173 3.77 -17.81 -3.06
C GLN A 173 2.63 -18.46 -2.27
N PRO A 174 2.53 -18.37 -0.93
CA PRO A 174 1.42 -19.01 -0.22
C PRO A 174 0.06 -18.35 -0.51
N ALA A 175 -0.02 -17.04 -0.74
CA ALA A 175 -1.29 -16.35 -0.95
C ALA A 175 -1.75 -16.37 -2.43
N THR A 176 -0.81 -16.24 -3.37
CA THR A 176 -1.14 -16.24 -4.81
C THR A 176 -1.41 -17.64 -5.35
N THR A 177 -0.78 -18.68 -4.79
CA THR A 177 -1.01 -20.07 -5.20
C THR A 177 -2.45 -20.49 -4.91
N ALA A 178 -3.03 -20.07 -3.77
CA ALA A 178 -4.42 -20.36 -3.45
C ALA A 178 -5.41 -19.73 -4.44
N LEU A 179 -5.18 -18.47 -4.85
CA LEU A 179 -6.03 -17.75 -5.80
C LEU A 179 -5.89 -18.28 -7.25
N HIS A 180 -4.68 -18.66 -7.67
CA HIS A 180 -4.46 -19.24 -9.00
C HIS A 180 -5.03 -20.65 -9.13
N THR A 181 -5.05 -21.43 -8.04
CA THR A 181 -5.65 -22.77 -8.03
C THR A 181 -7.15 -22.70 -8.25
N THR A 182 -7.84 -21.74 -7.63
CA THR A 182 -9.29 -21.57 -7.79
C THR A 182 -9.68 -21.21 -9.23
N ARG A 183 -8.87 -20.37 -9.92
CA ARG A 183 -9.12 -19.97 -11.32
C ARG A 183 -8.88 -21.12 -12.33
N ARG A 184 -7.95 -22.04 -12.03
CA ARG A 184 -7.72 -23.23 -12.87
C ARG A 184 -8.85 -24.27 -12.73
N LEU A 185 -9.53 -24.34 -11.58
CA LEU A 185 -10.61 -25.29 -11.35
C LEU A 185 -11.88 -24.98 -12.14
N THR A 186 -12.12 -23.74 -12.54
CA THR A 186 -13.32 -23.34 -13.28
C THR A 186 -13.17 -23.32 -14.82
N GLY A 187 -11.95 -23.35 -15.35
CA GLY A 187 -11.68 -23.15 -16.78
C GLY A 187 -11.29 -24.39 -17.59
N THR A 188 -10.88 -25.49 -16.97
CA THR A 188 -10.27 -26.62 -17.67
C THR A 188 -10.64 -27.99 -17.09
N ALA A 189 -11.88 -28.16 -16.63
CA ALA A 189 -12.34 -29.42 -16.03
C ALA A 189 -12.26 -30.65 -16.96
N VAL A 190 -12.14 -30.47 -18.26
CA VAL A 190 -12.14 -31.57 -19.24
C VAL A 190 -10.74 -32.03 -19.66
N ALA A 191 -9.72 -31.16 -19.61
CA ALA A 191 -8.35 -31.52 -20.04
C ALA A 191 -7.48 -32.07 -18.90
N GLN A 192 -7.82 -31.81 -17.62
CA GLN A 192 -7.01 -32.18 -16.47
C GLN A 192 -7.38 -33.54 -15.83
N SER A 193 -8.50 -34.17 -16.24
CA SER A 193 -8.90 -35.46 -15.72
C SER A 193 -7.88 -36.59 -15.96
N ARG A 194 -7.04 -36.49 -17.00
CA ARG A 194 -5.98 -37.48 -17.26
C ARG A 194 -4.75 -37.30 -16.35
N ASP A 195 -4.42 -36.07 -15.99
CA ASP A 195 -3.22 -35.74 -15.17
C ASP A 195 -3.45 -36.08 -13.69
N PHE A 196 -4.70 -36.01 -13.21
CA PHE A 196 -5.07 -36.40 -11.84
C PHE A 196 -5.01 -37.93 -11.61
N ILE A 197 -5.27 -38.72 -12.64
CA ILE A 197 -5.25 -40.18 -12.54
C ILE A 197 -3.80 -40.71 -12.43
N THR A 198 -2.84 -39.98 -13.01
CA THR A 198 -1.43 -40.41 -13.05
C THR A 198 -0.59 -39.93 -11.86
N HIS A 199 -1.07 -38.96 -11.06
CA HIS A 199 -0.34 -38.38 -9.93
C HIS A 199 -1.21 -38.24 -8.68
N PRO A 200 -1.41 -39.30 -7.90
CA PRO A 200 -2.27 -39.26 -6.70
C PRO A 200 -1.80 -38.27 -5.61
N GLY A 201 -0.50 -37.90 -5.57
CA GLY A 201 0.02 -36.89 -4.67
C GLY A 201 -0.57 -35.49 -4.93
N LYS A 202 -0.83 -35.12 -6.18
CA LYS A 202 -1.43 -33.83 -6.53
C LYS A 202 -2.89 -33.70 -6.06
N ILE A 203 -3.61 -34.82 -5.97
CA ILE A 203 -4.98 -34.86 -5.43
C ILE A 203 -4.95 -34.61 -3.93
N MET A 204 -3.98 -35.20 -3.23
CA MET A 204 -3.81 -35.02 -1.78
C MET A 204 -3.45 -33.58 -1.45
N ASP A 205 -2.55 -32.96 -2.21
CA ASP A 205 -2.15 -31.56 -2.03
C ASP A 205 -3.30 -30.60 -2.34
N ALA A 206 -4.07 -30.85 -3.40
CA ALA A 206 -5.26 -30.08 -3.74
C ALA A 206 -6.36 -30.22 -2.66
N ALA A 207 -6.57 -31.42 -2.16
CA ALA A 207 -7.54 -31.69 -1.09
C ALA A 207 -7.12 -31.03 0.23
N LYS A 208 -5.83 -31.05 0.56
CA LYS A 208 -5.27 -30.37 1.74
C LYS A 208 -5.45 -28.85 1.63
N THR A 209 -5.09 -28.27 0.48
CA THR A 209 -5.25 -26.82 0.23
C THR A 209 -6.73 -26.40 0.29
N ALA A 210 -7.64 -27.22 -0.27
CA ALA A 210 -9.07 -26.96 -0.19
C ALA A 210 -9.59 -27.09 1.25
N GLY A 211 -9.08 -28.06 2.01
CA GLY A 211 -9.38 -28.24 3.43
C GLY A 211 -8.91 -27.07 4.28
N ASP A 212 -7.69 -26.59 4.08
CA ASP A 212 -7.12 -25.44 4.78
C ASP A 212 -7.90 -24.15 4.47
N LEU A 213 -8.31 -23.96 3.21
CA LEU A 213 -9.13 -22.82 2.81
C LEU A 213 -10.55 -22.90 3.41
N ALA A 214 -11.16 -24.07 3.40
CA ALA A 214 -12.47 -24.30 4.02
C ALA A 214 -12.40 -24.07 5.53
N PHE A 215 -11.35 -24.55 6.19
CA PHE A 215 -11.14 -24.34 7.63
C PHE A 215 -10.91 -22.86 7.96
N ALA A 216 -10.07 -22.16 7.20
CA ALA A 216 -9.85 -20.72 7.35
C ALA A 216 -11.14 -19.93 7.13
N SER A 217 -11.92 -20.26 6.09
CA SER A 217 -13.22 -19.64 5.83
C SER A 217 -14.24 -19.92 6.95
N ALA A 218 -14.30 -21.15 7.43
CA ALA A 218 -15.18 -21.50 8.55
C ALA A 218 -14.78 -20.79 9.84
N ARG A 219 -13.48 -20.56 10.07
CA ARG A 219 -12.97 -19.78 11.20
C ARG A 219 -13.37 -18.31 11.08
N LEU A 220 -13.26 -17.72 9.88
CA LEU A 220 -13.70 -16.35 9.63
C LEU A 220 -15.20 -16.18 9.84
N LEU A 221 -16.02 -17.12 9.37
CA LEU A 221 -17.47 -17.13 9.56
C LEU A 221 -17.90 -17.31 11.03
N ARG A 222 -17.03 -17.89 11.87
CA ARG A 222 -17.26 -18.04 13.31
C ARG A 222 -16.82 -16.84 14.13
N LEU A 223 -16.10 -15.89 13.53
CA LEU A 223 -15.80 -14.63 14.19
C LEU A 223 -17.12 -13.90 14.42
N GLY A 224 -17.45 -13.65 15.67
CA GLY A 224 -18.56 -12.77 16.03
C GLY A 224 -18.35 -11.36 15.53
N PRO A 225 -19.35 -10.50 15.57
CA PRO A 225 -19.17 -9.09 15.29
C PRO A 225 -18.16 -8.48 16.29
N ASP A 226 -17.35 -7.55 15.81
CA ASP A 226 -16.44 -6.80 16.67
C ASP A 226 -17.19 -6.12 17.80
N ALA A 227 -16.52 -5.94 18.95
CA ALA A 227 -17.08 -5.23 20.09
C ALA A 227 -17.54 -3.82 19.69
N ASP A 228 -18.67 -3.40 20.22
CA ASP A 228 -19.18 -2.05 20.01
C ASP A 228 -18.43 -1.08 20.95
N THR A 229 -17.52 -0.31 20.37
CA THR A 229 -16.64 0.62 21.08
C THR A 229 -16.65 1.99 20.41
N VAL A 230 -16.07 3.01 21.05
CA VAL A 230 -15.90 4.36 20.45
C VAL A 230 -15.06 4.37 19.17
N LEU A 231 -14.33 3.28 18.88
CA LEU A 231 -13.58 3.12 17.62
C LEU A 231 -14.48 2.69 16.47
N ARG A 232 -15.70 2.27 16.76
CA ARG A 232 -16.69 1.83 15.76
C ARG A 232 -17.70 2.95 15.50
N GLY A 233 -17.90 3.31 14.25
CA GLY A 233 -18.84 4.35 13.89
C GLY A 233 -18.93 4.56 12.38
N LYS A 234 -19.69 5.54 11.97
CA LYS A 234 -19.76 5.95 10.55
C LYS A 234 -18.45 6.60 10.15
N LEU A 235 -17.83 6.08 9.08
CA LEU A 235 -16.65 6.67 8.52
C LEU A 235 -16.95 8.06 7.94
N GLY A 236 -16.10 9.04 8.27
CA GLY A 236 -16.16 10.37 7.67
C GLY A 236 -15.28 10.45 6.43
N VAL A 237 -15.58 11.43 5.55
CA VAL A 237 -14.74 11.73 4.39
C VAL A 237 -13.41 12.33 4.81
N ALA A 238 -13.42 13.30 5.75
CA ALA A 238 -12.24 13.99 6.23
C ALA A 238 -11.32 13.04 7.01
N LYS A 239 -10.07 12.93 6.56
CA LYS A 239 -9.02 12.17 7.23
C LYS A 239 -8.14 13.11 8.05
N ARG A 240 -7.57 12.59 9.11
CA ARG A 240 -6.60 13.30 9.93
C ARG A 240 -5.34 12.46 10.05
N LEU A 241 -4.20 13.12 10.09
CA LEU A 241 -2.91 12.49 10.23
C LEU A 241 -2.22 13.03 11.48
N ALA A 242 -1.56 12.14 12.20
CA ALA A 242 -0.68 12.50 13.31
C ALA A 242 0.47 11.51 13.38
N TRP A 243 1.63 11.95 13.84
CA TRP A 243 2.78 11.11 14.18
C TRP A 243 3.42 11.59 15.48
N SER A 244 4.01 10.65 16.20
CA SER A 244 4.76 10.93 17.42
C SER A 244 6.09 11.61 17.12
N GLU A 245 6.77 12.09 18.14
CA GLU A 245 8.20 12.37 18.05
C GLU A 245 8.98 11.08 17.77
N PRO A 246 10.15 11.17 17.10
CA PRO A 246 10.98 10.01 16.80
C PRO A 246 11.40 9.28 18.08
N ILE A 247 11.31 7.96 18.05
CA ILE A 247 11.77 7.08 19.13
C ILE A 247 13.05 6.39 18.65
N PRO A 248 14.17 6.46 19.39
CA PRO A 248 15.40 5.81 18.98
C PRO A 248 15.22 4.30 18.81
N LEU A 249 15.58 3.76 17.64
CA LEU A 249 15.46 2.34 17.33
C LEU A 249 16.24 1.45 18.32
N SER A 250 17.36 1.96 18.89
CA SER A 250 18.12 1.29 19.93
C SER A 250 17.30 0.98 21.17
N VAL A 251 16.43 1.90 21.58
CA VAL A 251 15.51 1.73 22.72
C VAL A 251 14.50 0.63 22.40
N VAL A 252 13.88 0.66 21.22
CA VAL A 252 12.92 -0.37 20.78
C VAL A 252 13.57 -1.74 20.73
N LYS A 253 14.81 -1.83 20.20
CA LYS A 253 15.59 -3.07 20.17
C LYS A 253 15.95 -3.57 21.56
N LEU A 254 16.29 -2.68 22.49
CA LEU A 254 16.60 -3.04 23.87
C LEU A 254 15.38 -3.66 24.56
N ILE A 255 14.21 -3.04 24.42
CA ILE A 255 12.94 -3.56 24.97
C ILE A 255 12.63 -4.93 24.39
N GLY A 256 12.72 -5.09 23.07
CA GLY A 256 12.51 -6.38 22.40
C GLY A 256 13.45 -7.45 22.91
N LYS A 257 14.75 -7.13 23.03
CA LYS A 257 15.76 -8.08 23.52
C LYS A 257 15.51 -8.51 24.97
N SER A 258 15.07 -7.59 25.84
CA SER A 258 14.76 -7.91 27.26
C SER A 258 13.56 -8.84 27.41
N GLY A 259 12.59 -8.78 26.46
CA GLY A 259 11.39 -9.61 26.44
C GLY A 259 11.47 -10.83 25.51
N GLY A 260 12.62 -11.09 24.85
CA GLY A 260 12.74 -12.15 23.85
C GLY A 260 11.86 -11.91 22.60
N ALA A 261 11.54 -10.65 22.31
CA ALA A 261 10.60 -10.23 21.28
C ALA A 261 11.28 -9.49 20.12
N THR A 262 10.63 -9.44 18.96
CA THR A 262 11.08 -8.67 17.79
C THR A 262 10.71 -7.19 17.91
N VAL A 263 11.31 -6.34 17.07
CA VAL A 263 10.92 -4.93 16.95
C VAL A 263 9.42 -4.81 16.61
N ASN A 264 8.91 -5.66 15.73
CA ASN A 264 7.51 -5.67 15.35
C ASN A 264 6.59 -5.98 16.55
N ASP A 265 6.97 -6.93 17.40
CA ASP A 265 6.21 -7.28 18.60
C ASP A 265 6.13 -6.09 19.57
N VAL A 266 7.24 -5.37 19.76
CA VAL A 266 7.28 -4.15 20.59
C VAL A 266 6.36 -3.08 20.02
N LEU A 267 6.38 -2.83 18.71
CA LEU A 267 5.52 -1.84 18.06
C LEU A 267 4.03 -2.21 18.18
N LEU A 268 3.67 -3.46 17.94
CA LEU A 268 2.30 -3.94 18.08
C LEU A 268 1.82 -3.87 19.53
N THR A 269 2.68 -4.23 20.49
CA THR A 269 2.36 -4.10 21.92
C THR A 269 2.14 -2.64 22.32
N THR A 270 2.97 -1.73 21.82
CA THR A 270 2.82 -0.29 22.05
C THR A 270 1.51 0.23 21.49
N LEU A 271 1.15 -0.15 20.25
CA LEU A 271 -0.12 0.21 19.64
C LEU A 271 -1.31 -0.32 20.45
N THR A 272 -1.27 -1.60 20.84
CA THR A 272 -2.30 -2.23 21.65
C THR A 272 -2.47 -1.51 23.02
N GLY A 273 -1.35 -1.21 23.68
CA GLY A 273 -1.36 -0.46 24.94
C GLY A 273 -1.93 0.95 24.78
N THR A 274 -1.61 1.64 23.69
CA THR A 274 -2.14 2.96 23.38
C THR A 274 -3.65 2.92 23.16
N LEU A 275 -4.15 1.97 22.36
CA LEU A 275 -5.58 1.77 22.13
C LEU A 275 -6.32 1.41 23.42
N ARG A 276 -5.76 0.50 24.23
CA ARG A 276 -6.30 0.16 25.55
C ARG A 276 -6.42 1.40 26.45
N HIS A 277 -5.36 2.19 26.55
CA HIS A 277 -5.37 3.42 27.32
C HIS A 277 -6.42 4.43 26.84
N TYR A 278 -6.53 4.59 25.51
CA TYR A 278 -7.54 5.45 24.91
C TYR A 278 -8.96 4.98 25.26
N LEU A 279 -9.28 3.70 25.06
CA LEU A 279 -10.59 3.13 25.39
C LEU A 279 -10.92 3.30 26.88
N ALA A 280 -9.98 2.97 27.76
CA ALA A 280 -10.16 3.17 29.21
C ALA A 280 -10.42 4.64 29.58
N SER A 281 -9.73 5.59 28.92
CA SER A 281 -9.96 7.03 29.12
C SER A 281 -11.36 7.49 28.70
N ARG A 282 -12.04 6.70 27.86
CA ARG A 282 -13.41 6.93 27.39
C ARG A 282 -14.45 6.18 28.21
N GLY A 283 -14.02 5.43 29.24
CA GLY A 283 -14.92 4.62 30.07
C GLY A 283 -15.36 3.30 29.42
N GLU A 284 -14.67 2.88 28.33
CA GLU A 284 -14.95 1.61 27.66
C GLU A 284 -14.33 0.44 28.42
N PRO A 285 -14.99 -0.72 28.47
CA PRO A 285 -14.40 -1.94 29.01
C PRO A 285 -13.22 -2.39 28.14
N VAL A 286 -12.12 -2.74 28.79
CA VAL A 286 -10.84 -3.08 28.10
C VAL A 286 -10.25 -4.43 28.54
N ASP A 287 -11.06 -5.27 29.20
CA ASP A 287 -10.68 -6.61 29.68
C ASP A 287 -10.90 -7.71 28.62
#